data_4773f415015d0064e689ebaf1ec2a551
#
_entry.id   4773f415015d0064e689ebaf1ec2a551
#
_cell.length_a   1.000
_cell.length_b   1.000
_cell.length_c   1.000
_cell.angle_alpha   90.00
_cell.angle_beta   90.00
_cell.angle_gamma   90.00
#
_symmetry.space_group_name_H-M   'P 1'
#
loop_
_entity.id
_entity.type
_entity.pdbx_description
1 polymer ?
#
loop_
_entity_poly.entity_id
_entity_poly.type
_entity_poly.pdbx_seq_one_letter_code
_entity_poly.pdbx_strand_id
1 'polypeptide(L)'
;GDIALLGYTVTRPPSSPSTVQVGLYWRALVTPSASYHVFVHLLDSSGDLITQSDGIPGNGRYPTSLWGNGEIIEDRHDLTVSDAAALRTGQLLVGMYEYPSGQRLPATGEQTQDNAIRLSPLGQAPS
;
A
#
# COMPACT_ATOMS: atom_id res chain seq x y z
N GLY A 1 -12.19 -8.28 -7.96
CA GLY A 1 -11.01 -9.04 -7.69
C GLY A 1 -11.09 -9.86 -6.43
N ASP A 2 -9.99 -10.48 -6.13
CA ASP A 2 -9.90 -11.42 -5.01
C ASP A 2 -9.57 -10.72 -3.69
N ILE A 3 -9.06 -9.49 -3.75
CA ILE A 3 -8.57 -8.78 -2.58
C ILE A 3 -9.07 -7.34 -2.61
N ALA A 4 -9.52 -6.85 -1.47
CA ALA A 4 -9.98 -5.48 -1.32
C ALA A 4 -9.13 -4.74 -0.28
N LEU A 5 -8.88 -3.46 -0.50
CA LEU A 5 -8.30 -2.58 0.52
C LEU A 5 -9.45 -1.96 1.30
N LEU A 6 -9.54 -2.28 2.59
CA LEU A 6 -10.62 -1.78 3.45
C LEU A 6 -10.33 -0.39 4.01
N GLY A 7 -9.07 -0.09 4.26
CA GLY A 7 -8.68 1.18 4.84
C GLY A 7 -7.19 1.29 4.98
N TYR A 8 -6.74 2.44 5.44
CA TYR A 8 -5.32 2.69 5.62
C TYR A 8 -5.09 3.75 6.69
N THR A 9 -3.88 3.74 7.25
CA THR A 9 -3.40 4.78 8.15
C THR A 9 -2.06 5.28 7.68
N VAL A 10 -1.78 6.55 7.92
CA VAL A 10 -0.46 7.14 7.66
C VAL A 10 -0.04 7.85 8.93
N THR A 11 1.08 7.45 9.52
CA THR A 11 1.56 8.03 10.77
C THR A 11 3.04 8.39 10.64
N ARG A 12 3.45 9.37 11.44
CA ARG A 12 4.84 9.81 11.51
C ARG A 12 5.30 9.71 12.96
N PRO A 13 6.09 8.66 13.31
CA PRO A 13 6.54 8.50 14.69
C PRO A 13 7.40 9.68 15.15
N PRO A 14 7.13 10.28 16.33
CA PRO A 14 7.94 11.41 16.81
C PRO A 14 9.41 11.06 17.01
N SER A 15 9.70 9.82 17.35
CA SER A 15 11.08 9.36 17.56
C SER A 15 11.83 9.10 16.25
N SER A 16 11.14 9.14 15.12
CA SER A 16 11.74 8.87 13.81
C SER A 16 11.09 9.77 12.76
N PRO A 17 11.43 11.06 12.74
CA PRO A 17 10.72 12.05 11.90
C PRO A 17 10.93 11.85 10.40
N SER A 18 11.93 11.06 10.01
CA SER A 18 12.15 10.73 8.60
C SER A 18 11.40 9.50 8.16
N THR A 19 10.66 8.85 9.05
CA THR A 19 9.91 7.64 8.74
C THR A 19 8.42 7.95 8.64
N VAL A 20 7.79 7.41 7.60
CA VAL A 20 6.34 7.42 7.45
C VAL A 20 5.88 5.99 7.52
N GLN A 21 4.96 5.68 8.43
CA GLN A 21 4.37 4.36 8.55
C GLN A 21 3.03 4.33 7.85
N VAL A 22 2.89 3.42 6.88
CA VAL A 22 1.66 3.22 6.14
C VAL A 22 1.08 1.88 6.59
N GLY A 23 -0.08 1.92 7.23
CA GLY A 23 -0.82 0.73 7.61
C GLY A 23 -1.90 0.45 6.58
N LEU A 24 -1.94 -0.76 6.07
CA LEU A 24 -2.93 -1.19 5.10
C LEU A 24 -3.74 -2.33 5.67
N TYR A 25 -5.05 -2.29 5.44
CA TYR A 25 -5.96 -3.33 5.90
C TYR A 25 -6.59 -3.98 4.69
N TRP A 26 -6.10 -5.17 4.36
CA TRP A 26 -6.54 -5.94 3.20
C TRP A 26 -7.59 -6.96 3.63
N ARG A 27 -8.54 -7.23 2.76
CA ARG A 27 -9.50 -8.31 2.97
C ARG A 27 -9.46 -9.26 1.78
N ALA A 28 -9.31 -10.55 2.07
CA ALA A 28 -9.44 -11.56 1.05
C ALA A 28 -10.93 -11.83 0.79
N LEU A 29 -11.40 -11.54 -0.41
CA LEU A 29 -12.78 -11.83 -0.80
C LEU A 29 -12.96 -13.31 -1.06
N VAL A 30 -11.93 -13.92 -1.61
CA VAL A 30 -11.78 -15.38 -1.75
C VAL A 30 -10.30 -15.69 -1.46
N THR A 31 -9.99 -16.97 -1.23
CA THR A 31 -8.58 -17.35 -1.07
C THR A 31 -7.84 -17.04 -2.36
N PRO A 32 -6.80 -16.20 -2.34
CA PRO A 32 -6.07 -15.86 -3.56
C PRO A 32 -5.42 -17.08 -4.20
N SER A 33 -5.46 -17.13 -5.53
CA SER A 33 -4.94 -18.28 -6.29
C SER A 33 -3.43 -18.23 -6.52
N ALA A 34 -2.80 -17.07 -6.24
CA ALA A 34 -1.38 -16.88 -6.47
C ALA A 34 -0.76 -16.09 -5.33
N SER A 35 0.56 -16.05 -5.31
CA SER A 35 1.30 -15.19 -4.36
C SER A 35 1.43 -13.80 -4.95
N TYR A 36 0.91 -12.82 -4.22
CA TYR A 36 1.01 -11.43 -4.60
C TYR A 36 1.89 -10.69 -3.60
N HIS A 37 2.70 -9.76 -4.10
CA HIS A 37 3.45 -8.83 -3.27
C HIS A 37 2.73 -7.50 -3.25
N VAL A 38 2.79 -6.82 -2.11
CA VAL A 38 2.26 -5.46 -1.95
C VAL A 38 3.32 -4.48 -2.41
N PHE A 39 2.91 -3.43 -3.12
CA PHE A 39 3.78 -2.28 -3.36
C PHE A 39 3.17 -1.04 -2.72
N VAL A 40 4.05 -0.20 -2.18
CA VAL A 40 3.69 1.11 -1.65
C VAL A 40 4.70 2.09 -2.23
N HIS A 41 4.24 3.02 -3.06
CA HIS A 41 5.09 4.00 -3.73
C HIS A 41 4.69 5.40 -3.30
N LEU A 42 5.66 6.23 -2.94
CA LEU A 42 5.44 7.65 -2.73
C LEU A 42 6.02 8.40 -3.92
N LEU A 43 5.18 9.15 -4.61
CA LEU A 43 5.54 9.95 -5.77
C LEU A 43 5.54 11.42 -5.40
N ASP A 44 6.37 12.22 -6.05
CA ASP A 44 6.33 13.67 -5.89
C ASP A 44 5.21 14.27 -6.75
N SER A 45 5.08 15.59 -6.71
CA SER A 45 4.03 16.30 -7.46
C SER A 45 4.16 16.16 -8.98
N SER A 46 5.35 15.80 -9.45
CA SER A 46 5.61 15.54 -10.88
C SER A 46 5.35 14.09 -11.28
N GLY A 47 5.04 13.23 -10.31
CA GLY A 47 4.83 11.81 -10.56
C GLY A 47 6.08 10.96 -10.47
N ASP A 48 7.21 11.53 -10.06
CA ASP A 48 8.46 10.79 -9.91
C ASP A 48 8.50 10.06 -8.57
N LEU A 49 9.09 8.87 -8.58
CA LEU A 49 9.20 8.03 -7.38
C LEU A 49 10.18 8.64 -6.40
N ILE A 50 9.71 8.88 -5.16
CA ILE A 50 10.55 9.35 -4.06
C ILE A 50 11.09 8.17 -3.27
N THR A 51 10.21 7.25 -2.88
CA THR A 51 10.57 6.08 -2.10
C THR A 51 9.52 5.00 -2.27
N GLN A 52 9.88 3.78 -1.92
CA GLN A 52 8.97 2.64 -2.06
C GLN A 52 9.24 1.59 -1.00
N SER A 53 8.23 0.76 -0.74
CA SER A 53 8.33 -0.44 0.08
C SER A 53 7.52 -1.53 -0.59
N ASP A 54 8.17 -2.60 -0.99
CA ASP A 54 7.52 -3.73 -1.66
C ASP A 54 7.81 -5.01 -0.89
N GLY A 55 6.87 -5.94 -0.90
CA GLY A 55 7.15 -7.24 -0.30
C GLY A 55 5.90 -8.06 0.00
N ILE A 56 6.14 -9.18 0.67
CA ILE A 56 5.08 -10.07 1.12
C ILE A 56 4.23 -9.34 2.16
N PRO A 57 2.89 -9.38 2.04
CA PRO A 57 2.02 -8.70 3.01
C PRO A 57 2.08 -9.34 4.41
N GLY A 58 1.38 -8.69 5.36
CA GLY A 58 1.42 -9.12 6.75
C GLY A 58 2.78 -8.90 7.36
N ASN A 59 3.39 -7.75 7.09
CA ASN A 59 4.72 -7.36 7.57
C ASN A 59 5.81 -8.34 7.11
N GLY A 60 5.68 -8.85 5.90
CA GLY A 60 6.63 -9.77 5.29
C GLY A 60 6.47 -11.23 5.70
N ARG A 61 5.39 -11.56 6.41
CA ARG A 61 5.26 -12.87 7.03
C ARG A 61 4.05 -13.69 6.63
N TYR A 62 3.09 -13.07 5.91
CA TYR A 62 1.82 -13.74 5.64
C TYR A 62 1.48 -13.70 4.16
N PRO A 63 2.04 -14.61 3.36
CA PRO A 63 1.78 -14.65 1.92
C PRO A 63 0.29 -14.77 1.60
N THR A 64 -0.15 -14.15 0.52
CA THR A 64 -1.56 -14.16 0.13
C THR A 64 -2.10 -15.57 -0.09
N SER A 65 -1.26 -16.51 -0.51
CA SER A 65 -1.68 -17.89 -0.72
C SER A 65 -2.15 -18.59 0.55
N LEU A 66 -1.85 -18.03 1.72
CA LEU A 66 -2.29 -18.55 3.01
C LEU A 66 -3.54 -17.87 3.55
N TRP A 67 -4.03 -16.83 2.88
CA TRP A 67 -5.19 -16.07 3.37
C TRP A 67 -6.47 -16.89 3.22
N GLY A 68 -7.31 -16.86 4.26
CA GLY A 68 -8.63 -17.48 4.21
C GLY A 68 -9.70 -16.55 3.65
N ASN A 69 -10.82 -17.11 3.24
CA ASN A 69 -11.96 -16.31 2.76
C ASN A 69 -12.43 -15.34 3.82
N GLY A 70 -12.55 -14.07 3.45
CA GLY A 70 -13.04 -13.03 4.35
C GLY A 70 -12.03 -12.55 5.37
N GLU A 71 -10.83 -13.11 5.39
CA GLU A 71 -9.81 -12.73 6.37
C GLU A 71 -9.34 -11.30 6.13
N ILE A 72 -9.13 -10.57 7.24
CA ILE A 72 -8.60 -9.20 7.19
C ILE A 72 -7.17 -9.25 7.68
N ILE A 73 -6.25 -8.71 6.89
CA ILE A 73 -4.83 -8.74 7.15
C ILE A 73 -4.33 -7.32 7.32
N GLU A 74 -3.69 -7.05 8.47
CA GLU A 74 -2.98 -5.81 8.70
C GLU A 74 -1.58 -5.92 8.11
N ASP A 75 -1.18 -4.91 7.35
CA ASP A 75 0.09 -4.89 6.66
C ASP A 75 0.72 -3.52 6.82
N ARG A 76 1.91 -3.45 7.39
CA ARG A 76 2.59 -2.19 7.68
C ARG A 76 3.83 -2.03 6.81
N HIS A 77 3.98 -0.82 6.29
CA HIS A 77 5.14 -0.44 5.49
C HIS A 77 5.76 0.83 6.05
N ASP A 78 7.08 0.81 6.19
CA ASP A 78 7.83 1.99 6.63
C ASP A 78 8.53 2.58 5.42
N LEU A 79 8.30 3.87 5.20
CA LEU A 79 8.96 4.62 4.13
C LEU A 79 9.88 5.66 4.76
N THR A 80 11.08 5.81 4.20
CA THR A 80 12.00 6.85 4.62
C THR A 80 11.82 8.05 3.72
N VAL A 81 11.48 9.20 4.31
CA VAL A 81 11.21 10.44 3.59
C VAL A 81 12.06 11.54 4.20
N SER A 82 13.04 12.03 3.45
CA SER A 82 13.94 13.06 3.93
C SER A 82 13.34 14.47 3.87
N ASP A 83 12.34 14.69 3.04
CA ASP A 83 11.70 15.98 2.85
C ASP A 83 10.22 15.90 3.22
N ALA A 84 9.86 16.54 4.33
CA ALA A 84 8.47 16.55 4.79
C ALA A 84 7.51 17.22 3.80
N ALA A 85 8.01 18.12 2.96
CA ALA A 85 7.16 18.76 1.94
C ALA A 85 6.62 17.75 0.93
N ALA A 86 7.34 16.66 0.70
CA ALA A 86 6.89 15.61 -0.21
C ALA A 86 5.56 14.98 0.25
N LEU A 87 5.30 14.96 1.55
CA LEU A 87 4.05 14.42 2.08
C LEU A 87 2.85 15.33 1.81
N ARG A 88 3.08 16.62 1.61
CA ARG A 88 2.01 17.59 1.35
C ARG A 88 1.62 17.63 -0.10
N THR A 89 2.58 17.44 -0.99
CA THR A 89 2.40 17.59 -2.43
C THR A 89 2.48 16.25 -3.16
N GLY A 90 2.90 15.21 -2.47
CA GLY A 90 3.09 13.89 -3.06
C GLY A 90 1.83 13.06 -3.12
N GLN A 91 1.97 11.86 -3.63
CA GLN A 91 0.89 10.92 -3.81
C GLN A 91 1.36 9.53 -3.43
N LEU A 92 0.56 8.84 -2.61
CA LEU A 92 0.82 7.43 -2.32
C LEU A 92 0.04 6.56 -3.29
N LEU A 93 0.71 5.58 -3.85
CA LEU A 93 0.09 4.53 -4.66
C LEU A 93 0.35 3.19 -4.01
N VAL A 94 -0.69 2.42 -3.80
CA VAL A 94 -0.57 1.07 -3.24
C VAL A 94 -1.30 0.07 -4.12
N GLY A 95 -0.85 -1.16 -4.09
CA GLY A 95 -1.50 -2.23 -4.82
C GLY A 95 -0.74 -3.53 -4.62
N MET A 96 -1.06 -4.48 -5.48
CA MET A 96 -0.41 -5.79 -5.45
C MET A 96 0.00 -6.19 -6.86
N TYR A 97 1.06 -6.98 -6.95
CA TYR A 97 1.51 -7.56 -8.21
C TYR A 97 1.81 -9.04 -8.00
N GLU A 98 1.61 -9.81 -9.06
CA GLU A 98 1.97 -11.23 -9.04
C GLU A 98 3.49 -11.37 -9.06
N TYR A 99 3.99 -12.22 -8.20
CA TYR A 99 5.42 -12.53 -8.16
C TYR A 99 5.63 -13.92 -8.74
N PRO A 100 6.59 -14.11 -9.65
CA PRO A 100 7.63 -13.17 -10.09
C PRO A 100 7.30 -12.37 -11.36
N SER A 101 6.12 -12.52 -11.97
CA SER A 101 5.82 -11.87 -13.25
C SER A 101 5.80 -10.34 -13.18
N GLY A 102 5.48 -9.78 -12.01
CA GLY A 102 5.37 -8.35 -11.83
C GLY A 102 4.06 -7.76 -12.32
N GLN A 103 3.14 -8.59 -12.81
CA GLN A 103 1.87 -8.10 -13.31
C GLN A 103 0.98 -7.65 -12.16
N ARG A 104 0.56 -6.37 -12.20
CA ARG A 104 -0.30 -5.81 -11.15
C ARG A 104 -1.70 -6.40 -11.21
N LEU A 105 -2.30 -6.61 -10.02
CA LEU A 105 -3.70 -6.94 -9.91
C LEU A 105 -4.53 -5.74 -10.37
N PRO A 106 -5.62 -5.98 -11.13
CA PRO A 106 -6.52 -4.90 -11.51
C PRO A 106 -7.08 -4.19 -10.28
N ALA A 107 -7.06 -2.87 -10.31
CA ALA A 107 -7.66 -2.04 -9.28
C ALA A 107 -8.83 -1.28 -9.89
N THR A 108 -9.95 -1.22 -9.15
CA THR A 108 -11.16 -0.55 -9.59
C THR A 108 -11.57 0.51 -8.57
N GLY A 109 -12.31 1.50 -9.02
CA GLY A 109 -12.79 2.59 -8.19
C GLY A 109 -12.27 3.94 -8.67
N GLU A 110 -12.74 5.00 -8.02
CA GLU A 110 -12.42 6.37 -8.44
C GLU A 110 -10.98 6.77 -8.11
N GLN A 111 -10.40 6.16 -7.09
CA GLN A 111 -9.07 6.50 -6.61
C GLN A 111 -8.02 5.55 -7.17
N THR A 112 -8.11 5.19 -8.45
CA THR A 112 -7.18 4.25 -9.06
C THR A 112 -6.38 4.89 -10.18
N GLN A 113 -5.16 4.38 -10.38
CA GLN A 113 -4.25 4.81 -11.43
C GLN A 113 -3.28 3.65 -11.72
N ASP A 114 -3.24 3.20 -12.97
CA ASP A 114 -2.32 2.13 -13.41
C ASP A 114 -2.40 0.87 -12.53
N ASN A 115 -3.63 0.47 -12.17
CA ASN A 115 -3.89 -0.66 -11.28
C ASN A 115 -3.24 -0.47 -9.89
N ALA A 116 -3.23 0.75 -9.43
CA ALA A 116 -2.85 1.12 -8.07
C ALA A 116 -3.94 1.98 -7.46
N ILE A 117 -4.02 1.98 -6.14
CA ILE A 117 -4.98 2.78 -5.40
C ILE A 117 -4.24 4.00 -4.85
N ARG A 118 -4.80 5.19 -5.08
CA ARG A 118 -4.23 6.43 -4.56
C ARG A 118 -4.68 6.67 -3.14
N LEU A 119 -3.72 6.96 -2.26
CA LEU A 119 -3.99 7.31 -0.87
C LEU A 119 -3.42 8.70 -0.59
N SER A 120 -4.01 9.38 0.40
CA SER A 120 -3.47 10.65 0.86
C SER A 120 -2.23 10.42 1.72
N PRO A 121 -1.08 11.04 1.40
CA PRO A 121 0.12 10.91 2.24
C PRO A 121 -0.04 11.55 3.63
N LEU A 122 -1.09 12.36 3.83
CA LEU A 122 -1.39 12.98 5.12
C LEU A 122 -2.39 12.17 5.94
N GLY A 123 -2.77 10.98 5.43
CA GLY A 123 -3.75 10.13 6.06
C GLY A 123 -5.14 10.36 5.49
N GLN A 124 -6.13 9.68 6.07
CA GLN A 124 -7.50 9.81 5.62
C GLN A 124 -8.00 11.21 5.93
N ALA A 125 -8.64 11.84 4.93
CA ALA A 125 -9.26 13.13 5.15
C ALA A 125 -10.41 12.98 6.15
N PRO A 126 -10.60 13.96 7.04
CA PRO A 126 -11.80 13.96 7.89
C PRO A 126 -13.03 14.00 7.01
N SER A 127 -13.94 13.15 7.31
CA SER A 127 -15.19 13.10 6.57
C SER A 127 -16.17 14.17 7.03
#